data_8ca46b11709db1b48e8d0d56572cee16
#
_entry.id   8ca46b11709db1b48e8d0d56572cee16
#
_cell.length_a   1.000
_cell.length_b   1.000
_cell.length_c   1.000
_cell.angle_alpha   90.00
_cell.angle_beta   90.00
_cell.angle_gamma   90.00
#
_symmetry.space_group_name_H-M   'P 1'
#
loop_
_entity.id
_entity.type
_entity.pdbx_description
1 polymer ?
#
loop_
_entity_poly.entity_id
_entity_poly.type
_entity_poly.pdbx_seq_one_letter_code
_entity_poly.pdbx_strand_id
1 'polypeptide(L)'
;LLYDGSDTDWTGFDDGSRDRPSLADGLTPAFGRQLTDNSSLLVMQEGEVPLNFAVDLSGGNRYELNDDVSMGVITAVGYSNSWKQKQGRRGYAFSSGEGLGQFYDQDRHSTENTIELNGLATVGFELFSDHEIKFTGLVTRSTEKEARIISGLNEESVEERVDALEWFEQQLWSTQVQGEHFFPQLHDLKVNWRGSYSEALRDAPYQLSNIYVVRNGVTRLSSSSAANRFQFSRV
;
A
#
# COMPACT_ATOMS: atom_id res chain seq x y z
N LEU A 1 -12.95 0.88 9.37
CA LEU A 1 -12.08 1.88 10.00
C LEU A 1 -10.68 1.79 9.42
N LEU A 2 -10.13 2.95 9.00
CA LEU A 2 -8.73 3.03 8.55
C LEU A 2 -7.77 3.15 9.72
N TYR A 3 -8.27 3.54 10.87
CA TYR A 3 -7.47 3.75 12.08
C TYR A 3 -8.29 3.34 13.31
N ASP A 4 -7.82 2.38 14.03
CA ASP A 4 -8.44 1.87 15.26
C ASP A 4 -7.47 1.85 16.45
N GLY A 5 -6.23 2.33 16.25
CA GLY A 5 -5.16 2.38 17.24
C GLY A 5 -4.44 1.05 17.44
N SER A 6 -4.67 0.08 16.58
CA SER A 6 -3.97 -1.22 16.62
C SER A 6 -2.55 -1.13 16.07
N ASP A 7 -1.77 -2.19 16.25
CA ASP A 7 -0.42 -2.29 15.71
C ASP A 7 -0.39 -2.19 14.18
N THR A 8 -1.44 -2.66 13.49
CA THR A 8 -1.57 -2.55 12.03
C THR A 8 -1.68 -1.11 11.55
N ASP A 9 -2.22 -0.22 12.37
CA ASP A 9 -2.32 1.20 12.05
C ASP A 9 -0.98 1.92 12.03
N TRP A 10 -0.02 1.43 12.80
CA TRP A 10 1.31 2.03 12.89
C TRP A 10 2.35 1.33 12.02
N THR A 11 2.28 0.01 11.94
CA THR A 11 3.26 -0.79 11.19
C THR A 11 2.87 -1.00 9.73
N GLY A 12 1.57 -0.93 9.41
CA GLY A 12 1.05 -1.21 8.08
C GLY A 12 1.14 -2.70 7.70
N PHE A 13 1.36 -3.60 8.68
CA PHE A 13 1.29 -5.03 8.45
C PHE A 13 -0.11 -5.53 8.80
N ASP A 14 -0.74 -6.23 7.87
CA ASP A 14 -1.91 -7.02 8.20
C ASP A 14 -1.48 -8.23 9.04
N ASP A 15 -2.06 -8.35 10.22
CA ASP A 15 -1.78 -9.44 11.17
C ASP A 15 -2.65 -10.69 10.94
N GLY A 16 -3.31 -10.76 9.79
CA GLY A 16 -4.29 -11.79 9.44
C GLY A 16 -5.72 -11.44 9.88
N SER A 17 -5.95 -10.28 10.47
CA SER A 17 -7.30 -9.81 10.84
C SER A 17 -8.20 -9.56 9.62
N ARG A 18 -7.60 -9.44 8.44
CA ARG A 18 -8.26 -9.22 7.15
C ARG A 18 -8.16 -10.43 6.23
N ASP A 19 -7.72 -11.55 6.75
CA ASP A 19 -7.63 -12.78 5.98
C ASP A 19 -9.00 -13.17 5.42
N ARG A 20 -8.96 -13.61 4.17
CA ARG A 20 -10.16 -14.12 3.51
C ARG A 20 -10.72 -15.33 4.28
N PRO A 21 -11.98 -15.31 4.71
CA PRO A 21 -12.60 -16.46 5.31
C PRO A 21 -12.55 -17.70 4.40
N SER A 22 -12.37 -18.87 4.99
CA SER A 22 -12.29 -20.12 4.23
C SER A 22 -13.59 -20.39 3.45
N LEU A 23 -13.44 -20.73 2.18
CA LEU A 23 -14.55 -21.17 1.32
C LEU A 23 -14.77 -22.69 1.38
N ALA A 24 -14.09 -23.40 2.29
CA ALA A 24 -14.16 -24.86 2.37
C ALA A 24 -15.59 -25.38 2.55
N ASP A 25 -16.42 -24.64 3.28
CA ASP A 25 -17.83 -24.97 3.55
C ASP A 25 -18.80 -24.31 2.54
N GLY A 26 -18.27 -23.69 1.47
CA GLY A 26 -19.04 -22.98 0.47
C GLY A 26 -19.59 -21.63 0.93
N LEU A 27 -20.44 -21.01 0.11
CA LEU A 27 -21.09 -19.73 0.40
C LEU A 27 -22.27 -19.92 1.37
N THR A 28 -21.99 -20.03 2.64
CA THR A 28 -22.99 -20.22 3.70
C THR A 28 -23.36 -18.89 4.37
N PRO A 29 -24.52 -18.83 5.09
CA PRO A 29 -24.81 -17.66 5.94
C PRO A 29 -23.76 -17.41 7.04
N ALA A 30 -23.03 -18.46 7.47
CA ALA A 30 -21.92 -18.32 8.41
C ALA A 30 -20.72 -17.58 7.77
N PHE A 31 -20.39 -17.94 6.54
CA PHE A 31 -19.37 -17.23 5.75
C PHE A 31 -19.74 -15.74 5.56
N GLY A 32 -21.00 -15.46 5.21
CA GLY A 32 -21.48 -14.08 5.08
C GLY A 32 -21.36 -13.30 6.40
N ARG A 33 -21.63 -13.92 7.54
CA ARG A 33 -21.43 -13.28 8.85
C ARG A 33 -19.95 -12.97 9.13
N GLN A 34 -19.04 -13.86 8.82
CA GLN A 34 -17.60 -13.62 9.00
C GLN A 34 -17.11 -12.43 8.16
N LEU A 35 -17.66 -12.24 6.96
CA LEU A 35 -17.34 -11.07 6.13
C LEU A 35 -17.89 -9.75 6.69
N THR A 36 -18.96 -9.80 7.48
CA THR A 36 -19.68 -8.62 7.98
C THR A 36 -19.66 -8.49 9.51
N ASP A 37 -18.85 -9.30 10.21
CA ASP A 37 -18.85 -9.37 11.66
C ASP A 37 -18.35 -8.07 12.32
N ASN A 38 -17.64 -7.25 11.56
CA ASN A 38 -17.27 -5.91 11.98
C ASN A 38 -18.32 -4.89 11.50
N SER A 39 -19.31 -4.60 12.37
CA SER A 39 -20.39 -3.64 12.07
C SER A 39 -19.89 -2.23 11.72
N SER A 40 -18.67 -1.87 12.12
CA SER A 40 -18.04 -0.59 11.78
C SER A 40 -17.68 -0.47 10.29
N LEU A 41 -17.68 -1.58 9.55
CA LEU A 41 -17.45 -1.58 8.10
C LEU A 41 -18.70 -1.21 7.29
N LEU A 42 -19.87 -1.18 7.92
CA LEU A 42 -21.13 -0.90 7.22
C LEU A 42 -21.47 0.58 7.12
N VAL A 43 -20.93 1.41 7.99
CA VAL A 43 -21.17 2.87 7.96
C VAL A 43 -19.88 3.60 8.28
N MET A 44 -19.40 4.40 7.33
CA MET A 44 -18.26 5.27 7.53
C MET A 44 -18.68 6.55 8.24
N GLN A 45 -17.86 6.98 9.18
CA GLN A 45 -18.00 8.23 9.89
C GLN A 45 -16.79 9.12 9.60
N GLU A 46 -17.03 10.42 9.54
CA GLU A 46 -15.95 11.40 9.49
C GLU A 46 -15.28 11.52 10.87
N GLY A 47 -13.96 11.69 10.85
CA GLY A 47 -13.13 11.82 12.03
C GLY A 47 -11.89 12.65 11.76
N GLU A 48 -11.16 12.94 12.81
CA GLU A 48 -9.87 13.61 12.71
C GLU A 48 -8.79 12.60 12.30
N VAL A 49 -7.86 13.04 11.48
CA VAL A 49 -6.69 12.23 11.07
C VAL A 49 -5.48 12.57 11.93
N PRO A 50 -4.62 11.58 12.24
CA PRO A 50 -3.36 11.82 12.93
C PRO A 50 -2.42 12.72 12.15
N LEU A 51 -1.39 13.22 12.85
CA LEU A 51 -0.33 14.01 12.21
C LEU A 51 0.53 13.13 11.31
N ASN A 52 0.94 13.69 10.19
CA ASN A 52 1.94 13.09 9.33
C ASN A 52 3.31 13.17 10.00
N PHE A 53 4.07 12.09 9.95
CA PHE A 53 5.45 12.10 10.43
C PHE A 53 6.31 11.12 9.65
N ALA A 54 7.61 11.39 9.65
CA ALA A 54 8.63 10.51 9.08
C ALA A 54 9.89 10.54 9.96
N VAL A 55 10.57 9.41 10.01
CA VAL A 55 11.85 9.24 10.70
C VAL A 55 12.77 8.45 9.80
N ASP A 56 13.96 9.01 9.53
CA ASP A 56 15.02 8.38 8.79
C ASP A 56 16.28 8.35 9.63
N LEU A 57 16.89 7.17 9.70
CA LEU A 57 18.17 6.95 10.38
C LEU A 57 19.13 6.34 9.39
N SER A 58 20.34 6.87 9.33
CA SER A 58 21.41 6.31 8.51
C SER A 58 22.75 6.40 9.22
N GLY A 59 23.59 5.45 8.94
CA GLY A 59 24.94 5.43 9.50
C GLY A 59 25.83 4.51 8.71
N GLY A 60 27.12 4.71 8.85
CA GLY A 60 28.12 3.87 8.22
C GLY A 60 29.47 4.10 8.83
N ASN A 61 30.33 3.13 8.65
CA ASN A 61 31.71 3.19 9.08
C ASN A 61 32.62 2.33 8.18
N ARG A 62 33.90 2.64 8.19
CA ARG A 62 34.98 1.86 7.57
C ARG A 62 35.87 1.32 8.66
N TYR A 63 36.24 0.07 8.52
CA TYR A 63 37.11 -0.66 9.43
C TYR A 63 38.30 -1.22 8.64
N GLU A 64 39.50 -0.89 9.07
CA GLU A 64 40.72 -1.55 8.59
C GLU A 64 40.90 -2.84 9.40
N LEU A 65 40.69 -3.97 8.76
CA LEU A 65 40.78 -5.28 9.40
C LEU A 65 42.25 -5.73 9.55
N ASN A 66 43.06 -5.39 8.55
CA ASN A 66 44.50 -5.53 8.53
C ASN A 66 45.08 -4.62 7.42
N ASP A 67 46.41 -4.72 7.16
CA ASP A 67 47.07 -3.86 6.16
C ASP A 67 46.56 -4.05 4.74
N ASP A 68 45.98 -5.21 4.43
CA ASP A 68 45.53 -5.61 3.09
C ASP A 68 43.99 -5.65 2.93
N VAL A 69 43.22 -5.50 4.04
CA VAL A 69 41.79 -5.70 4.02
C VAL A 69 41.07 -4.60 4.78
N SER A 70 40.18 -3.91 4.10
CA SER A 70 39.24 -3.00 4.75
C SER A 70 37.78 -3.42 4.49
N MET A 71 36.90 -3.06 5.41
CA MET A 71 35.48 -3.31 5.36
C MET A 71 34.71 -2.01 5.55
N GLY A 72 33.80 -1.71 4.63
CA GLY A 72 32.86 -0.61 4.76
C GLY A 72 31.45 -1.13 5.05
N VAL A 73 30.73 -0.47 5.93
CA VAL A 73 29.32 -0.78 6.24
C VAL A 73 28.52 0.50 6.14
N ILE A 74 27.39 0.43 5.43
CA ILE A 74 26.40 1.50 5.37
C ILE A 74 25.03 0.89 5.66
N THR A 75 24.27 1.52 6.54
CA THR A 75 22.89 1.14 6.85
C THR A 75 21.99 2.36 6.82
N ALA A 76 20.77 2.18 6.35
CA ALA A 76 19.72 3.19 6.44
C ALA A 76 18.38 2.51 6.71
N VAL A 77 17.57 3.12 7.55
CA VAL A 77 16.19 2.71 7.81
C VAL A 77 15.30 3.94 7.82
N GLY A 78 14.14 3.82 7.22
CA GLY A 78 13.15 4.88 7.16
C GLY A 78 11.77 4.36 7.51
N TYR A 79 11.00 5.19 8.20
CA TYR A 79 9.60 4.97 8.47
C TYR A 79 8.82 6.25 8.22
N SER A 80 7.70 6.15 7.52
CA SER A 80 6.76 7.26 7.40
C SER A 80 5.32 6.81 7.59
N ASN A 81 4.50 7.68 8.16
CA ASN A 81 3.06 7.52 8.28
C ASN A 81 2.40 8.83 7.86
N SER A 82 1.71 8.81 6.74
CA SER A 82 1.13 10.00 6.14
C SER A 82 -0.36 9.81 5.87
N TRP A 83 -1.09 10.90 6.07
CA TRP A 83 -2.53 11.00 5.86
C TRP A 83 -2.83 12.08 4.84
N LYS A 84 -3.76 11.80 3.95
CA LYS A 84 -4.19 12.71 2.92
C LYS A 84 -5.71 12.66 2.77
N GLN A 85 -6.34 13.82 2.91
CA GLN A 85 -7.75 13.97 2.63
C GLN A 85 -7.94 14.63 1.27
N LYS A 86 -8.90 14.12 0.52
CA LYS A 86 -9.29 14.66 -0.79
C LYS A 86 -10.80 14.87 -0.80
N GLN A 87 -11.21 16.04 -1.23
CA GLN A 87 -12.60 16.36 -1.48
C GLN A 87 -12.74 16.79 -2.93
N GLY A 88 -13.78 16.38 -3.58
CA GLY A 88 -14.03 16.73 -4.98
C GLY A 88 -15.47 16.46 -5.36
N ARG A 89 -15.87 17.04 -6.47
CA ARG A 89 -17.17 16.80 -7.08
C ARG A 89 -16.93 16.23 -8.48
N ARG A 90 -17.67 15.23 -8.82
CA ARG A 90 -17.70 14.69 -10.18
C ARG A 90 -19.09 14.76 -10.75
N GLY A 91 -19.20 15.17 -11.98
CA GLY A 91 -20.47 15.28 -12.66
C GLY A 91 -20.27 15.15 -14.15
N TYR A 92 -21.29 14.72 -14.85
CA TYR A 92 -21.34 14.70 -16.30
C TYR A 92 -22.59 15.44 -16.77
N ALA A 93 -22.38 16.41 -17.64
CA ALA A 93 -23.44 17.15 -18.29
C ALA A 93 -23.43 16.86 -19.78
N PHE A 94 -24.57 16.68 -20.37
CA PHE A 94 -24.72 16.49 -21.82
C PHE A 94 -25.53 17.66 -22.42
N SER A 95 -25.24 17.97 -23.69
CA SER A 95 -26.02 18.96 -24.42
C SER A 95 -27.29 18.31 -24.94
N SER A 96 -28.44 18.81 -24.54
CA SER A 96 -29.75 18.51 -25.14
C SER A 96 -30.23 19.70 -25.98
N GLY A 97 -31.15 19.49 -26.89
CA GLY A 97 -31.72 20.58 -27.70
C GLY A 97 -32.37 21.71 -26.88
N GLU A 98 -32.61 21.49 -25.60
CA GLU A 98 -33.22 22.45 -24.66
C GLU A 98 -32.20 23.03 -23.64
N GLY A 99 -30.90 22.68 -23.76
CA GLY A 99 -29.83 23.16 -22.88
C GLY A 99 -28.92 22.03 -22.37
N LEU A 100 -28.29 22.27 -21.21
CA LEU A 100 -27.45 21.28 -20.55
C LEU A 100 -28.29 20.38 -19.63
N GLY A 101 -28.34 19.10 -19.94
CA GLY A 101 -28.87 18.06 -19.05
C GLY A 101 -27.76 17.53 -18.14
N GLN A 102 -28.09 17.20 -16.91
CA GLN A 102 -27.19 16.57 -15.95
C GLN A 102 -27.44 15.08 -15.93
N PHE A 103 -26.36 14.30 -16.10
CA PHE A 103 -26.45 12.83 -16.13
C PHE A 103 -26.16 12.24 -14.75
N TYR A 104 -25.11 12.73 -14.09
CA TYR A 104 -24.85 12.43 -12.68
C TYR A 104 -24.15 13.61 -12.01
N ASP A 105 -24.25 13.66 -10.70
CA ASP A 105 -23.62 14.69 -9.86
C ASP A 105 -23.35 14.12 -8.47
N GLN A 106 -22.08 13.97 -8.14
CA GLN A 106 -21.65 13.28 -6.94
C GLN A 106 -20.51 14.01 -6.26
N ASP A 107 -20.61 14.17 -4.97
CA ASP A 107 -19.53 14.58 -4.10
C ASP A 107 -18.68 13.37 -3.69
N ARG A 108 -17.37 13.52 -3.70
CA ARG A 108 -16.40 12.51 -3.29
C ARG A 108 -15.58 13.03 -2.13
N HIS A 109 -15.54 12.27 -1.06
CA HIS A 109 -14.65 12.44 0.07
C HIS A 109 -13.79 11.18 0.20
N SER A 110 -12.48 11.33 0.29
CA SER A 110 -11.60 10.21 0.57
C SER A 110 -10.51 10.60 1.55
N THR A 111 -10.18 9.64 2.41
CA THR A 111 -9.05 9.69 3.32
C THR A 111 -8.14 8.52 3.01
N GLU A 112 -6.89 8.80 2.75
CA GLU A 112 -5.83 7.86 2.42
C GLU A 112 -4.78 7.91 3.53
N ASN A 113 -4.39 6.76 4.05
CA ASN A 113 -3.25 6.60 4.95
C ASN A 113 -2.20 5.76 4.24
N THR A 114 -0.99 6.29 4.13
CA THR A 114 0.15 5.59 3.55
C THR A 114 1.23 5.41 4.62
N ILE A 115 1.62 4.16 4.84
CA ILE A 115 2.70 3.79 5.75
C ILE A 115 3.82 3.18 4.90
N GLU A 116 5.03 3.70 5.08
CA GLU A 116 6.21 3.22 4.36
C GLU A 116 7.30 2.81 5.34
N LEU A 117 7.89 1.65 5.04
CA LEU A 117 9.05 1.09 5.72
C LEU A 117 10.13 0.84 4.67
N ASN A 118 11.31 1.40 4.91
CA ASN A 118 12.44 1.25 4.02
C ASN A 118 13.67 0.82 4.81
N GLY A 119 14.43 -0.11 4.27
CA GLY A 119 15.68 -0.58 4.87
C GLY A 119 16.73 -0.84 3.79
N LEU A 120 17.93 -0.34 4.01
CA LEU A 120 19.11 -0.56 3.18
C LEU A 120 20.27 -0.99 4.07
N ALA A 121 20.98 -2.03 3.65
CA ALA A 121 22.26 -2.39 4.22
C ALA A 121 23.25 -2.71 3.10
N THR A 122 24.44 -2.14 3.20
CA THR A 122 25.54 -2.43 2.28
C THR A 122 26.78 -2.76 3.09
N VAL A 123 27.45 -3.85 2.73
CA VAL A 123 28.77 -4.24 3.25
C VAL A 123 29.69 -4.40 2.07
N GLY A 124 30.79 -3.68 2.07
CA GLY A 124 31.84 -3.75 1.07
C GLY A 124 33.18 -4.18 1.69
N PHE A 125 33.92 -4.97 0.95
CA PHE A 125 35.28 -5.39 1.29
C PHE A 125 36.22 -4.92 0.20
N GLU A 126 37.28 -4.26 0.57
CA GLU A 126 38.42 -3.94 -0.29
C GLU A 126 39.59 -4.84 0.11
N LEU A 127 40.15 -5.55 -0.87
CA LEU A 127 41.19 -6.52 -0.68
C LEU A 127 42.42 -6.11 -1.52
N PHE A 128 43.56 -5.93 -0.90
CA PHE A 128 44.84 -5.56 -1.54
C PHE A 128 44.77 -4.32 -2.43
N SER A 129 43.80 -3.43 -2.20
CA SER A 129 43.49 -2.20 -2.99
C SER A 129 43.11 -2.45 -4.46
N ASP A 130 43.16 -3.68 -4.94
CA ASP A 130 42.91 -4.08 -6.33
C ASP A 130 41.58 -4.81 -6.51
N HIS A 131 40.94 -5.23 -5.43
CA HIS A 131 39.73 -6.03 -5.50
C HIS A 131 38.66 -5.45 -4.54
N GLU A 132 37.48 -5.22 -5.03
CA GLU A 132 36.32 -4.84 -4.22
C GLU A 132 35.20 -5.88 -4.39
N ILE A 133 34.58 -6.24 -3.28
CA ILE A 133 33.35 -7.06 -3.26
C ILE A 133 32.33 -6.31 -2.40
N LYS A 134 31.12 -6.12 -2.93
CA LYS A 134 30.05 -5.40 -2.25
C LYS A 134 28.76 -6.21 -2.24
N PHE A 135 28.16 -6.28 -1.06
CA PHE A 135 26.85 -6.89 -0.83
C PHE A 135 25.86 -5.78 -0.45
N THR A 136 24.74 -5.72 -1.14
CA THR A 136 23.67 -4.76 -0.85
C THR A 136 22.36 -5.49 -0.67
N GLY A 137 21.65 -5.20 0.40
CA GLY A 137 20.29 -5.64 0.67
C GLY A 137 19.37 -4.42 0.79
N LEU A 138 18.23 -4.48 0.12
CA LEU A 138 17.17 -3.47 0.16
C LEU A 138 15.86 -4.15 0.51
N VAL A 139 15.10 -3.53 1.40
CA VAL A 139 13.68 -3.83 1.61
C VAL A 139 12.89 -2.55 1.57
N THR A 140 11.80 -2.55 0.83
CA THR A 140 10.80 -1.48 0.88
C THR A 140 9.43 -2.10 1.05
N ARG A 141 8.61 -1.47 1.89
CA ARG A 141 7.22 -1.85 2.08
C ARG A 141 6.37 -0.59 2.11
N SER A 142 5.28 -0.60 1.37
CA SER A 142 4.26 0.44 1.39
C SER A 142 2.91 -0.20 1.64
N THR A 143 2.19 0.34 2.63
CA THR A 143 0.80 -0.03 2.90
C THR A 143 -0.06 1.20 2.69
N GLU A 144 -1.04 1.08 1.82
CA GLU A 144 -2.01 2.12 1.51
C GLU A 144 -3.40 1.69 1.94
N LYS A 145 -4.03 2.52 2.75
CA LYS A 145 -5.40 2.33 3.23
C LYS A 145 -6.24 3.51 2.75
N GLU A 146 -7.31 3.26 2.00
CA GLU A 146 -8.24 4.31 1.56
C GLU A 146 -9.65 4.05 2.10
N ALA A 147 -10.26 5.08 2.70
CA ALA A 147 -11.70 5.15 2.91
C ALA A 147 -12.29 6.22 1.99
N ARG A 148 -13.33 5.86 1.26
CA ARG A 148 -13.93 6.74 0.27
C ARG A 148 -15.45 6.72 0.37
N ILE A 149 -16.05 7.90 0.43
CA ILE A 149 -17.48 8.11 0.35
C ILE A 149 -17.78 8.89 -0.92
N ILE A 150 -18.69 8.37 -1.72
CA ILE A 150 -19.22 9.06 -2.89
C ILE A 150 -20.74 9.17 -2.68
N SER A 151 -21.30 10.36 -2.77
CA SER A 151 -22.73 10.58 -2.54
C SER A 151 -23.31 11.57 -3.53
N GLY A 152 -24.54 11.34 -3.96
CA GLY A 152 -25.26 12.20 -4.89
C GLY A 152 -26.08 11.42 -5.90
N LEU A 153 -26.42 12.06 -7.00
CA LEU A 153 -27.22 11.43 -8.07
C LEU A 153 -26.35 10.53 -8.95
N ASN A 154 -26.77 9.30 -9.13
CA ASN A 154 -26.15 8.38 -10.08
C ASN A 154 -26.72 8.58 -11.51
N GLU A 155 -26.26 7.76 -12.45
CA GLU A 155 -26.66 7.81 -13.88
C GLU A 155 -28.16 7.59 -14.10
N GLU A 156 -28.84 6.95 -13.17
CA GLU A 156 -30.28 6.72 -13.19
C GLU A 156 -31.07 7.82 -12.49
N SER A 157 -30.39 8.93 -12.11
CA SER A 157 -30.97 10.04 -11.30
C SER A 157 -31.50 9.58 -9.93
N VAL A 158 -30.92 8.51 -9.40
CA VAL A 158 -31.21 8.01 -8.06
C VAL A 158 -30.16 8.56 -7.10
N GLU A 159 -30.60 9.08 -5.96
CA GLU A 159 -29.69 9.47 -4.91
C GLU A 159 -29.07 8.22 -4.26
N GLU A 160 -27.76 8.13 -4.32
CA GLU A 160 -27.00 7.02 -3.76
C GLU A 160 -25.80 7.49 -2.95
N ARG A 161 -25.34 6.61 -2.08
CA ARG A 161 -24.07 6.73 -1.38
C ARG A 161 -23.28 5.44 -1.55
N VAL A 162 -22.01 5.56 -1.92
CA VAL A 162 -21.08 4.45 -2.03
C VAL A 162 -20.00 4.63 -0.98
N ASP A 163 -19.89 3.68 -0.07
CA ASP A 163 -18.81 3.60 0.91
C ASP A 163 -17.82 2.52 0.44
N ALA A 164 -16.57 2.89 0.24
CA ALA A 164 -15.52 1.98 -0.18
C ALA A 164 -14.31 2.04 0.77
N LEU A 165 -13.83 0.88 1.17
CA LEU A 165 -12.60 0.66 1.93
C LEU A 165 -11.64 -0.16 1.10
N GLU A 166 -10.39 0.28 1.02
CA GLU A 166 -9.36 -0.40 0.28
C GLU A 166 -8.09 -0.49 1.14
N TRP A 167 -7.44 -1.65 1.09
CA TRP A 167 -6.16 -1.92 1.73
C TRP A 167 -5.26 -2.59 0.72
N PHE A 168 -4.11 -1.97 0.48
CA PHE A 168 -3.08 -2.48 -0.42
C PHE A 168 -1.74 -2.54 0.29
N GLU A 169 -1.04 -3.63 0.07
CA GLU A 169 0.33 -3.84 0.53
C GLU A 169 1.24 -4.11 -0.66
N GLN A 170 2.36 -3.45 -0.68
CA GLN A 170 3.41 -3.66 -1.66
C GLN A 170 4.73 -3.84 -0.94
N GLN A 171 5.48 -4.86 -1.31
CA GLN A 171 6.77 -5.14 -0.72
C GLN A 171 7.76 -5.52 -1.81
N LEU A 172 8.95 -4.98 -1.70
CA LEU A 172 10.09 -5.35 -2.53
C LEU A 172 11.25 -5.77 -1.65
N TRP A 173 11.77 -6.95 -1.93
CA TRP A 173 13.07 -7.40 -1.47
C TRP A 173 14.04 -7.39 -2.63
N SER A 174 15.23 -6.88 -2.41
CA SER A 174 16.31 -6.93 -3.40
C SER A 174 17.63 -7.19 -2.72
N THR A 175 18.38 -8.12 -3.26
CA THR A 175 19.75 -8.37 -2.86
C THR A 175 20.67 -8.31 -4.08
N GLN A 176 21.85 -7.75 -3.91
CA GLN A 176 22.84 -7.61 -4.95
C GLN A 176 24.21 -7.93 -4.40
N VAL A 177 24.99 -8.66 -5.18
CA VAL A 177 26.43 -8.80 -5.01
C VAL A 177 27.12 -8.30 -6.25
N GLN A 178 28.16 -7.52 -6.05
CA GLN A 178 29.02 -7.03 -7.14
C GLN A 178 30.48 -7.14 -6.76
N GLY A 179 31.33 -7.32 -7.77
CA GLY A 179 32.75 -7.33 -7.59
C GLY A 179 33.45 -6.55 -8.69
N GLU A 180 34.51 -5.88 -8.30
CA GLU A 180 35.46 -5.18 -9.16
C GLU A 180 36.85 -5.70 -8.86
N HIS A 181 37.55 -6.15 -9.90
CA HIS A 181 38.87 -6.76 -9.76
C HIS A 181 39.81 -6.17 -10.79
N PHE A 182 40.98 -5.76 -10.34
CA PHE A 182 42.06 -5.31 -11.18
C PHE A 182 43.26 -6.29 -11.08
N PHE A 183 43.76 -6.70 -12.23
CA PHE A 183 44.85 -7.68 -12.35
C PHE A 183 46.02 -7.06 -13.16
N PRO A 184 46.94 -6.32 -12.50
CA PRO A 184 48.06 -5.70 -13.20
C PRO A 184 48.93 -6.73 -13.95
N GLN A 185 49.09 -7.93 -13.38
CA GLN A 185 49.91 -9.00 -13.97
C GLN A 185 49.30 -9.60 -15.24
N LEU A 186 48.02 -9.35 -15.52
CA LEU A 186 47.29 -9.84 -16.69
C LEU A 186 47.02 -8.71 -17.70
N HIS A 187 48.03 -7.91 -18.01
CA HIS A 187 47.89 -6.75 -18.92
C HIS A 187 46.85 -5.72 -18.47
N ASP A 188 46.87 -5.39 -17.19
CA ASP A 188 45.92 -4.43 -16.59
C ASP A 188 44.45 -4.81 -16.79
N LEU A 189 44.17 -6.11 -16.74
CA LEU A 189 42.80 -6.63 -16.90
C LEU A 189 41.90 -6.12 -15.75
N LYS A 190 40.78 -5.51 -16.12
CA LYS A 190 39.69 -5.14 -15.19
C LYS A 190 38.48 -6.06 -15.42
N VAL A 191 37.99 -6.65 -14.34
CA VAL A 191 36.82 -7.53 -14.35
C VAL A 191 35.74 -6.95 -13.41
N ASN A 192 34.60 -6.60 -13.95
CA ASN A 192 33.45 -6.16 -13.18
C ASN A 192 32.31 -7.15 -13.39
N TRP A 193 31.70 -7.57 -12.30
CA TRP A 193 30.57 -8.48 -12.34
C TRP A 193 29.50 -8.08 -11.33
N ARG A 194 28.25 -8.49 -11.60
CA ARG A 194 27.10 -8.22 -10.74
C ARG A 194 26.11 -9.36 -10.83
N GLY A 195 25.60 -9.77 -9.67
CA GLY A 195 24.45 -10.65 -9.54
C GLY A 195 23.40 -9.99 -8.66
N SER A 196 22.14 -10.14 -9.00
CA SER A 196 21.03 -9.62 -8.18
C SER A 196 19.86 -10.58 -8.17
N TYR A 197 19.16 -10.60 -7.05
CA TYR A 197 17.87 -11.26 -6.89
C TYR A 197 16.89 -10.27 -6.30
N SER A 198 15.67 -10.22 -6.84
CA SER A 198 14.61 -9.35 -6.34
C SER A 198 13.28 -10.07 -6.38
N GLU A 199 12.47 -9.84 -5.36
CA GLU A 199 11.12 -10.36 -5.23
C GLU A 199 10.18 -9.20 -4.90
N ALA A 200 9.10 -9.08 -5.65
CA ALA A 200 8.05 -8.11 -5.41
C ALA A 200 6.75 -8.83 -5.08
N LEU A 201 6.09 -8.40 -4.03
CA LEU A 201 4.78 -8.87 -3.60
C LEU A 201 3.80 -7.70 -3.61
N ARG A 202 2.61 -7.93 -4.15
CA ARG A 202 1.46 -7.06 -3.99
C ARG A 202 0.31 -7.85 -3.42
N ASP A 203 -0.23 -7.38 -2.32
CA ASP A 203 -1.39 -7.96 -1.67
C ASP A 203 -2.48 -6.92 -1.48
N ALA A 204 -3.72 -7.31 -1.71
CA ALA A 204 -4.91 -6.54 -1.40
C ALA A 204 -5.79 -7.41 -0.49
N PRO A 205 -5.44 -7.50 0.80
CA PRO A 205 -6.11 -8.41 1.73
C PRO A 205 -7.56 -8.01 1.97
N TYR A 206 -7.89 -6.73 1.70
CA TYR A 206 -9.23 -6.25 1.97
C TYR A 206 -9.67 -5.13 1.04
N GLN A 207 -10.76 -5.37 0.32
CA GLN A 207 -11.47 -4.37 -0.45
C GLN A 207 -12.97 -4.56 -0.22
N LEU A 208 -13.63 -3.53 0.28
CA LEU A 208 -15.06 -3.51 0.52
C LEU A 208 -15.71 -2.34 -0.21
N SER A 209 -16.84 -2.59 -0.86
CA SER A 209 -17.69 -1.54 -1.40
C SER A 209 -19.15 -1.83 -1.07
N ASN A 210 -19.81 -0.87 -0.43
CA ASN A 210 -21.24 -0.91 -0.12
C ASN A 210 -21.95 0.23 -0.81
N ILE A 211 -23.07 -0.06 -1.46
CA ILE A 211 -23.93 0.92 -2.12
C ILE A 211 -25.22 1.07 -1.31
N TYR A 212 -25.52 2.30 -0.95
CA TYR A 212 -26.77 2.68 -0.29
C TYR A 212 -27.61 3.53 -1.24
N VAL A 213 -28.90 3.29 -1.24
CA VAL A 213 -29.89 4.10 -1.98
C VAL A 213 -30.66 4.95 -1.00
N VAL A 214 -30.77 6.22 -1.30
CA VAL A 214 -31.57 7.18 -0.52
C VAL A 214 -32.93 7.34 -1.17
N ARG A 215 -34.00 7.00 -0.43
CA ARG A 215 -35.37 7.19 -0.89
C ARG A 215 -36.19 7.84 0.21
N ASN A 216 -36.81 8.99 -0.11
CA ASN A 216 -37.59 9.77 0.84
C ASN A 216 -36.81 10.11 2.12
N GLY A 217 -35.51 10.42 1.99
CA GLY A 217 -34.63 10.73 3.12
C GLY A 217 -34.21 9.53 3.97
N VAL A 218 -34.56 8.29 3.55
CA VAL A 218 -34.16 7.07 4.22
C VAL A 218 -33.08 6.37 3.43
N THR A 219 -31.91 6.21 4.03
CA THR A 219 -30.77 5.47 3.46
C THR A 219 -30.94 3.98 3.72
N ARG A 220 -30.89 3.17 2.69
CA ARG A 220 -30.99 1.70 2.76
C ARG A 220 -29.86 1.06 1.96
N LEU A 221 -29.30 0.00 2.49
CA LEU A 221 -28.36 -0.82 1.73
C LEU A 221 -29.06 -1.33 0.46
N SER A 222 -28.40 -1.16 -0.69
CA SER A 222 -28.95 -1.63 -1.95
C SER A 222 -29.06 -3.16 -1.96
N SER A 223 -30.19 -3.66 -2.43
CA SER A 223 -30.43 -5.11 -2.59
C SER A 223 -29.92 -5.66 -3.91
N SER A 224 -29.30 -4.83 -4.76
CA SER A 224 -28.69 -5.29 -6.01
C SER A 224 -27.53 -6.25 -5.72
N SER A 225 -27.46 -7.34 -6.47
CA SER A 225 -26.41 -8.36 -6.33
C SER A 225 -24.97 -7.81 -6.60
N ALA A 226 -24.87 -6.68 -7.27
CA ALA A 226 -23.61 -5.99 -7.52
C ALA A 226 -23.28 -4.89 -6.50
N ALA A 227 -24.20 -4.61 -5.57
CA ALA A 227 -24.13 -3.43 -4.71
C ALA A 227 -23.15 -3.58 -3.52
N ASN A 228 -22.91 -4.81 -3.09
CA ASN A 228 -22.05 -5.08 -1.94
C ASN A 228 -20.98 -6.07 -2.39
N ARG A 229 -19.72 -5.63 -2.36
CA ARG A 229 -18.62 -6.40 -2.91
C ARG A 229 -17.46 -6.46 -1.92
N PHE A 230 -17.00 -7.67 -1.68
CA PHE A 230 -15.71 -7.97 -1.05
C PHE A 230 -14.76 -8.51 -2.13
N GLN A 231 -13.55 -8.02 -2.14
CA GLN A 231 -12.53 -8.48 -3.07
C GLN A 231 -11.20 -8.68 -2.35
N PHE A 232 -10.51 -9.76 -2.70
CA PHE A 232 -9.19 -10.11 -2.19
C PHE A 232 -8.30 -10.45 -3.38
N SER A 233 -7.06 -9.97 -3.40
CA SER A 233 -6.11 -10.31 -4.45
C SER A 233 -4.69 -10.35 -3.91
N ARG A 234 -3.89 -11.31 -4.38
CA ARG A 234 -2.47 -11.44 -4.13
C ARG A 234 -1.75 -11.74 -5.45
N VAL A 235 -0.66 -11.01 -5.72
CA VAL A 235 0.19 -11.16 -6.91
C VAL A 235 1.65 -11.18 -6.50
#